data_11f5deda68d52dc404e00c34b5e8cd9a
#
_entry.id   11f5deda68d52dc404e00c34b5e8cd9a
#
_cell.length_a   1.000
_cell.length_b   1.000
_cell.length_c   1.000
_cell.angle_alpha   90.00
_cell.angle_beta   90.00
_cell.angle_gamma   90.00
#
_symmetry.space_group_name_H-M   'P 1'
#
loop_
_entity.id
_entity.type
_entity.pdbx_description
1 polymer ?
#
loop_
_entity_poly.entity_id
_entity_poly.type
_entity_poly.pdbx_seq_one_letter_code
_entity_poly.pdbx_strand_id
1 'polypeptide(L)'
;LVTLKAARLIASADVVAYHAGVRKSSNARRIAASLIPDGVIEEELRYPVTTGATEHPGGYAGAMAAFYEEASGRLAAHLSAGRDVVLLAEGDPLFYGSFMYMHDALSERFETVIVPGVPAFSAATAVAASPLARQTDVLTVLPGTLPEPELARRLADTDAAVIMKLGRTFPAVR
;
A
#
# COMPACT_ATOMS: atom_id res chain seq x y z
N LEU A 1 -2.82 -11.88 -5.72
CA LEU A 1 -4.25 -11.91 -6.00
C LEU A 1 -4.68 -10.56 -6.57
N VAL A 2 -5.41 -10.57 -7.68
CA VAL A 2 -5.96 -9.37 -8.33
C VAL A 2 -7.45 -9.59 -8.54
N THR A 3 -8.27 -8.60 -8.21
CA THR A 3 -9.71 -8.68 -8.46
C THR A 3 -10.02 -8.46 -9.95
N LEU A 4 -11.11 -9.02 -10.44
CA LEU A 4 -11.54 -8.81 -11.84
C LEU A 4 -11.79 -7.33 -12.16
N LYS A 5 -12.29 -6.55 -11.20
CA LYS A 5 -12.48 -5.11 -11.38
C LYS A 5 -11.13 -4.41 -11.55
N ALA A 6 -10.14 -4.72 -10.71
CA ALA A 6 -8.79 -4.17 -10.86
C ALA A 6 -8.15 -4.57 -12.21
N ALA A 7 -8.27 -5.83 -12.60
CA ALA A 7 -7.72 -6.30 -13.87
C ALA A 7 -8.29 -5.54 -15.08
N ARG A 8 -9.61 -5.27 -15.09
CA ARG A 8 -10.25 -4.51 -16.17
C ARG A 8 -9.75 -3.06 -16.23
N LEU A 9 -9.62 -2.40 -15.09
CA LEU A 9 -9.13 -1.01 -15.04
C LEU A 9 -7.66 -0.92 -15.45
N ILE A 10 -6.82 -1.86 -15.02
CA ILE A 10 -5.41 -1.92 -15.45
C ILE A 10 -5.32 -2.07 -16.96
N ALA A 11 -6.14 -2.95 -17.55
CA ALA A 11 -6.12 -3.22 -18.99
C ALA A 11 -6.61 -2.04 -19.84
N SER A 12 -7.37 -1.09 -19.28
CA SER A 12 -7.89 0.10 -19.99
C SER A 12 -7.18 1.40 -19.63
N ALA A 13 -6.14 1.36 -18.79
CA ALA A 13 -5.45 2.55 -18.32
C ALA A 13 -4.54 3.16 -19.40
N ASP A 14 -4.48 4.49 -19.47
CA ASP A 14 -3.46 5.21 -20.24
C ASP A 14 -2.12 5.25 -19.50
N VAL A 15 -2.19 5.26 -18.16
CA VAL A 15 -1.02 5.31 -17.28
C VAL A 15 -1.18 4.30 -16.15
N VAL A 16 -0.16 3.48 -15.94
CA VAL A 16 -0.07 2.57 -14.80
C VAL A 16 1.04 3.05 -13.87
N ALA A 17 0.65 3.59 -12.72
CA ALA A 17 1.56 4.08 -11.70
C ALA A 17 1.75 3.05 -10.59
N TYR A 18 2.93 3.05 -9.97
CA TYR A 18 3.23 2.16 -8.85
C TYR A 18 4.38 2.67 -8.00
N HIS A 19 4.32 2.39 -6.71
CA HIS A 19 5.41 2.70 -5.81
C HIS A 19 6.53 1.66 -5.91
N ALA A 20 7.77 2.12 -5.80
CA ALA A 20 8.97 1.28 -5.76
C ALA A 20 9.88 1.66 -4.59
N GLY A 21 10.57 0.69 -4.01
CA GLY A 21 11.59 0.96 -2.98
C GLY A 21 12.86 1.57 -3.56
N VAL A 22 13.74 2.14 -2.72
CA VAL A 22 14.98 2.83 -3.13
C VAL A 22 15.83 1.98 -4.08
N ARG A 23 15.94 0.68 -3.81
CA ARG A 23 16.76 -0.27 -4.60
C ARG A 23 15.99 -1.56 -4.91
N LYS A 24 14.66 -1.50 -4.91
CA LYS A 24 13.81 -2.67 -5.12
C LYS A 24 12.76 -2.36 -6.17
N SER A 25 12.49 -3.32 -7.03
CA SER A 25 11.36 -3.29 -7.94
C SER A 25 10.03 -3.27 -7.18
N SER A 26 9.00 -2.71 -7.78
CA SER A 26 7.65 -2.71 -7.23
C SER A 26 7.05 -4.13 -7.20
N ASN A 27 6.61 -4.58 -6.04
CA ASN A 27 5.85 -5.82 -5.94
C ASN A 27 4.49 -5.71 -6.62
N ALA A 28 3.79 -4.58 -6.46
CA ALA A 28 2.50 -4.34 -7.09
C ALA A 28 2.61 -4.44 -8.62
N ARG A 29 3.63 -3.79 -9.21
CA ARG A 29 3.92 -3.88 -10.65
C ARG A 29 4.22 -5.33 -11.08
N ARG A 30 5.02 -6.07 -10.30
CA ARG A 30 5.36 -7.47 -10.59
C ARG A 30 4.13 -8.38 -10.54
N ILE A 31 3.22 -8.16 -9.59
CA ILE A 31 1.96 -8.91 -9.46
C ILE A 31 1.03 -8.64 -10.65
N ALA A 32 0.97 -7.41 -11.11
CA ALA A 32 0.11 -6.98 -12.21
C ALA A 32 0.76 -7.13 -13.60
N ALA A 33 1.99 -7.62 -13.71
CA ALA A 33 2.80 -7.58 -14.93
C ALA A 33 2.09 -8.11 -16.19
N SER A 34 1.33 -9.19 -16.06
CA SER A 34 0.60 -9.80 -17.18
C SER A 34 -0.71 -9.07 -17.54
N LEU A 35 -1.10 -8.06 -16.77
CA LEU A 35 -2.32 -7.28 -16.97
C LEU A 35 -2.02 -5.89 -17.54
N ILE A 36 -0.77 -5.45 -17.46
CA ILE A 36 -0.32 -4.15 -17.94
C ILE A 36 -0.22 -4.22 -19.47
N PRO A 37 -0.95 -3.35 -20.22
CA PRO A 37 -0.91 -3.38 -21.68
C PRO A 37 0.47 -3.00 -22.23
N ASP A 38 0.81 -3.54 -23.38
CA ASP A 38 1.99 -3.11 -24.11
C ASP A 38 1.84 -1.64 -24.56
N GLY A 39 2.89 -0.85 -24.35
CA GLY A 39 2.93 0.56 -24.74
C GLY A 39 2.20 1.53 -23.82
N VAL A 40 1.62 1.06 -22.68
CA VAL A 40 1.06 1.93 -21.65
C VAL A 40 2.18 2.79 -21.03
N ILE A 41 1.84 3.99 -20.57
CA ILE A 41 2.78 4.82 -19.82
C ILE A 41 2.94 4.21 -18.43
N GLU A 42 4.14 3.78 -18.10
CA GLU A 42 4.46 3.33 -16.74
C GLU A 42 5.05 4.47 -15.92
N GLU A 43 4.44 4.80 -14.77
CA GLU A 43 4.85 5.88 -13.88
C GLU A 43 5.39 5.30 -12.57
N GLU A 44 6.71 5.13 -12.49
CA GLU A 44 7.36 4.65 -11.28
C GLU A 44 7.52 5.78 -10.25
N LEU A 45 6.91 5.61 -9.08
CA LEU A 45 6.99 6.50 -7.93
C LEU A 45 7.98 5.91 -6.92
N ARG A 46 9.24 6.32 -7.01
CA ARG A 46 10.33 5.74 -6.21
C ARG A 46 10.51 6.48 -4.90
N TYR A 47 10.33 5.77 -3.79
CA TYR A 47 10.56 6.31 -2.46
C TYR A 47 12.00 6.81 -2.29
N PRO A 48 12.22 7.99 -1.70
CA PRO A 48 13.55 8.49 -1.37
C PRO A 48 14.19 7.69 -0.23
N VAL A 49 13.37 7.17 0.66
CA VAL A 49 13.77 6.34 1.80
C VAL A 49 12.64 5.35 2.13
N THR A 50 12.98 4.12 2.46
CA THR A 50 11.98 3.11 2.90
C THR A 50 12.06 2.85 4.40
N THR A 51 13.26 2.76 4.93
CA THR A 51 13.53 2.60 6.37
C THR A 51 14.95 3.09 6.64
N GLY A 52 15.14 3.86 7.70
CA GLY A 52 16.47 4.29 8.11
C GLY A 52 16.67 5.80 8.12
N ALA A 53 17.93 6.20 8.15
CA ALA A 53 18.32 7.60 8.11
C ALA A 53 18.14 8.21 6.71
N THR A 54 17.84 9.48 6.68
CA THR A 54 17.78 10.30 5.47
C THR A 54 18.57 11.59 5.70
N GLU A 55 19.14 12.16 4.66
CA GLU A 55 19.83 13.46 4.70
C GLU A 55 18.85 14.65 4.62
N HIS A 56 17.55 14.38 4.45
CA HIS A 56 16.53 15.42 4.37
C HIS A 56 16.47 16.22 5.68
N PRO A 57 16.47 17.59 5.65
CA PRO A 57 16.44 18.43 6.86
C PRO A 57 15.27 18.14 7.79
N GLY A 58 14.10 17.79 7.24
CA GLY A 58 12.90 17.38 7.97
C GLY A 58 12.88 15.89 8.38
N GLY A 59 14.02 15.20 8.28
CA GLY A 59 14.10 13.76 8.58
C GLY A 59 13.21 12.91 7.68
N TYR A 60 12.85 11.72 8.17
CA TYR A 60 11.99 10.79 7.44
C TYR A 60 10.63 11.39 7.04
N ALA A 61 9.98 12.09 7.97
CA ALA A 61 8.66 12.68 7.72
C ALA A 61 8.72 13.74 6.61
N GLY A 62 9.75 14.62 6.64
CA GLY A 62 9.95 15.63 5.61
C GLY A 62 10.27 15.01 4.25
N ALA A 63 11.13 14.00 4.20
CA ALA A 63 11.46 13.29 2.96
C ALA A 63 10.22 12.62 2.33
N MET A 64 9.36 12.03 3.17
CA MET A 64 8.14 11.40 2.69
C MET A 64 7.09 12.42 2.25
N ALA A 65 6.95 13.55 2.95
CA ALA A 65 6.04 14.63 2.55
C ALA A 65 6.42 15.20 1.17
N ALA A 66 7.70 15.54 0.98
CA ALA A 66 8.21 16.01 -0.31
C ALA A 66 8.00 14.99 -1.44
N PHE A 67 8.22 13.70 -1.14
CA PHE A 67 7.96 12.62 -2.09
C PHE A 67 6.48 12.56 -2.50
N TYR A 68 5.54 12.61 -1.55
CA TYR A 68 4.12 12.54 -1.88
C TYR A 68 3.64 13.78 -2.64
N GLU A 69 4.19 14.95 -2.35
CA GLU A 69 3.92 16.18 -3.10
C GLU A 69 4.39 16.04 -4.56
N GLU A 70 5.63 15.61 -4.78
CA GLU A 70 6.17 15.37 -6.12
C GLU A 70 5.37 14.30 -6.86
N ALA A 71 5.15 13.15 -6.24
CA ALA A 71 4.45 12.02 -6.85
C ALA A 71 3.01 12.39 -7.23
N SER A 72 2.28 13.07 -6.35
CA SER A 72 0.92 13.53 -6.66
C SER A 72 0.90 14.57 -7.78
N GLY A 73 1.89 15.45 -7.84
CA GLY A 73 2.07 16.40 -8.94
C GLY A 73 2.25 15.70 -10.30
N ARG A 74 3.07 14.64 -10.35
CA ARG A 74 3.27 13.83 -11.56
C ARG A 74 1.97 13.15 -12.02
N LEU A 75 1.23 12.54 -11.10
CA LEU A 75 -0.07 11.94 -11.42
C LEU A 75 -1.11 13.00 -11.85
N ALA A 76 -1.14 14.16 -11.16
CA ALA A 76 -2.01 15.26 -11.53
C ALA A 76 -1.74 15.79 -12.94
N ALA A 77 -0.49 15.79 -13.41
CA ALA A 77 -0.15 16.17 -14.76
C ALA A 77 -0.75 15.22 -15.81
N HIS A 78 -0.72 13.90 -15.54
CA HIS A 78 -1.38 12.94 -16.41
C HIS A 78 -2.90 13.12 -16.41
N LEU A 79 -3.52 13.24 -15.24
CA LEU A 79 -4.97 13.42 -15.09
C LEU A 79 -5.45 14.73 -15.75
N SER A 80 -4.70 15.84 -15.59
CA SER A 80 -5.00 17.12 -16.25
C SER A 80 -4.87 17.07 -17.76
N ALA A 81 -4.10 16.13 -18.29
CA ALA A 81 -4.00 15.86 -19.72
C ALA A 81 -5.11 14.92 -20.24
N GLY A 82 -6.12 14.60 -19.41
CA GLY A 82 -7.26 13.76 -19.76
C GLY A 82 -6.94 12.27 -19.82
N ARG A 83 -5.87 11.81 -19.17
CA ARG A 83 -5.50 10.40 -19.17
C ARG A 83 -6.09 9.68 -17.95
N ASP A 84 -6.51 8.44 -18.16
CA ASP A 84 -6.90 7.55 -17.09
C ASP A 84 -5.67 6.96 -16.41
N VAL A 85 -5.52 7.23 -15.11
CA VAL A 85 -4.39 6.77 -14.30
C VAL A 85 -4.82 5.68 -13.34
N VAL A 86 -4.18 4.52 -13.40
CA VAL A 86 -4.32 3.46 -12.41
C VAL A 86 -3.09 3.43 -11.50
N LEU A 87 -3.28 3.71 -10.20
CA LEU A 87 -2.23 3.55 -9.20
C LEU A 87 -2.33 2.18 -8.52
N LEU A 88 -1.33 1.33 -8.76
CA LEU A 88 -1.27 -0.02 -8.19
C LEU A 88 -0.90 0.04 -6.70
N ALA A 89 -1.64 -0.70 -5.89
CA ALA A 89 -1.38 -0.90 -4.47
C ALA A 89 -1.27 -2.40 -4.13
N GLU A 90 -0.40 -2.75 -3.17
CA GLU A 90 -0.31 -4.10 -2.61
C GLU A 90 -1.41 -4.31 -1.57
N GLY A 91 -2.16 -5.39 -1.66
CA GLY A 91 -3.29 -5.67 -0.77
C GLY A 91 -4.46 -4.72 -1.02
N ASP A 92 -5.02 -4.15 0.03
CA ASP A 92 -6.09 -3.15 -0.06
C ASP A 92 -5.49 -1.73 -0.06
N PRO A 93 -5.90 -0.83 -0.98
CA PRO A 93 -5.33 0.50 -1.10
C PRO A 93 -5.56 1.40 0.12
N LEU A 94 -6.64 1.17 0.89
CA LEU A 94 -6.96 1.95 2.08
C LEU A 94 -6.54 1.27 3.39
N PHE A 95 -5.78 0.17 3.32
CA PHE A 95 -5.36 -0.56 4.52
C PHE A 95 -3.84 -0.51 4.70
N TYR A 96 -3.34 0.43 5.50
CA TYR A 96 -1.92 0.69 5.77
C TYR A 96 -1.05 0.95 4.53
N GLY A 97 -1.65 1.30 3.40
CA GLY A 97 -0.98 1.57 2.13
C GLY A 97 -0.61 3.04 1.94
N SER A 98 0.31 3.31 1.02
CA SER A 98 0.71 4.68 0.65
C SER A 98 -0.31 5.37 -0.28
N PHE A 99 -1.25 4.62 -0.85
CA PHE A 99 -2.31 5.19 -1.69
C PHE A 99 -3.10 6.29 -0.97
N MET A 100 -3.34 6.15 0.35
CA MET A 100 -4.10 7.13 1.12
C MET A 100 -3.56 8.55 0.98
N TYR A 101 -2.24 8.73 0.99
CA TYR A 101 -1.62 10.06 0.82
C TYR A 101 -1.82 10.63 -0.59
N MET A 102 -1.84 9.77 -1.61
CA MET A 102 -2.14 10.17 -2.99
C MET A 102 -3.62 10.51 -3.15
N HIS A 103 -4.50 9.74 -2.50
CA HIS A 103 -5.94 10.00 -2.47
C HIS A 103 -6.23 11.36 -1.85
N ASP A 104 -5.67 11.66 -0.67
CA ASP A 104 -5.86 12.93 0.04
C ASP A 104 -5.42 14.12 -0.82
N ALA A 105 -4.36 13.97 -1.62
CA ALA A 105 -3.84 15.03 -2.49
C ALA A 105 -4.64 15.24 -3.78
N LEU A 106 -5.33 14.22 -4.29
CA LEU A 106 -5.89 14.21 -5.64
C LEU A 106 -7.42 14.16 -5.70
N SER A 107 -8.10 13.56 -4.71
CA SER A 107 -9.53 13.23 -4.77
C SER A 107 -10.46 14.45 -4.81
N GLU A 108 -10.04 15.60 -4.29
CA GLU A 108 -10.82 16.85 -4.39
C GLU A 108 -10.81 17.46 -5.81
N ARG A 109 -9.82 17.07 -6.64
CA ARG A 109 -9.59 17.63 -7.97
C ARG A 109 -9.96 16.71 -9.10
N PHE A 110 -9.91 15.40 -8.86
CA PHE A 110 -10.12 14.37 -9.87
C PHE A 110 -11.03 13.28 -9.35
N GLU A 111 -11.93 12.80 -10.20
CA GLU A 111 -12.77 11.65 -9.89
C GLU A 111 -11.90 10.45 -9.58
N THR A 112 -12.17 9.78 -8.46
CA THR A 112 -11.36 8.68 -7.98
C THR A 112 -12.23 7.45 -7.70
N VAL A 113 -11.88 6.33 -8.33
CA VAL A 113 -12.50 5.02 -8.09
C VAL A 113 -11.54 4.15 -7.27
N ILE A 114 -11.94 3.78 -6.07
CA ILE A 114 -11.17 2.87 -5.23
C ILE A 114 -11.64 1.44 -5.45
N VAL A 115 -10.70 0.56 -5.76
CA VAL A 115 -10.97 -0.88 -5.93
C VAL A 115 -10.44 -1.63 -4.72
N PRO A 116 -11.31 -2.21 -3.88
CA PRO A 116 -10.87 -3.00 -2.74
C PRO A 116 -9.97 -4.15 -3.17
N GLY A 117 -8.99 -4.47 -2.34
CA GLY A 117 -8.05 -5.54 -2.57
C GLY A 117 -8.12 -6.65 -1.52
N VAL A 118 -7.25 -7.63 -1.65
CA VAL A 118 -7.11 -8.74 -0.69
C VAL A 118 -5.92 -8.47 0.21
N PRO A 119 -6.12 -8.15 1.50
CA PRO A 119 -5.03 -7.92 2.44
C PRO A 119 -4.12 -9.15 2.59
N ALA A 120 -2.86 -8.92 2.91
CA ALA A 120 -1.86 -9.98 3.05
C ALA A 120 -2.26 -11.05 4.08
N PHE A 121 -2.89 -10.67 5.18
CA PHE A 121 -3.33 -11.63 6.21
C PHE A 121 -4.44 -12.56 5.70
N SER A 122 -5.36 -12.10 4.84
CA SER A 122 -6.37 -12.97 4.22
C SER A 122 -5.73 -13.99 3.28
N ALA A 123 -4.68 -13.60 2.55
CA ALA A 123 -3.93 -14.53 1.73
C ALA A 123 -3.10 -15.52 2.59
N ALA A 124 -2.54 -15.05 3.70
CA ALA A 124 -1.77 -15.89 4.63
C ALA A 124 -2.64 -16.98 5.28
N THR A 125 -3.84 -16.63 5.74
CA THR A 125 -4.78 -17.61 6.33
C THR A 125 -5.26 -18.64 5.32
N ALA A 126 -5.45 -18.25 4.06
CA ALA A 126 -5.76 -19.19 2.99
C ALA A 126 -4.62 -20.19 2.74
N VAL A 127 -3.36 -19.75 2.75
CA VAL A 127 -2.19 -20.63 2.63
C VAL A 127 -2.05 -21.53 3.85
N ALA A 128 -2.32 -21.01 5.04
CA ALA A 128 -2.27 -21.77 6.29
C ALA A 128 -3.46 -22.75 6.46
N ALA A 129 -4.48 -22.65 5.60
CA ALA A 129 -5.75 -23.39 5.72
C ALA A 129 -6.37 -23.25 7.11
N SER A 130 -6.25 -22.06 7.71
CA SER A 130 -6.70 -21.77 9.07
C SER A 130 -7.54 -20.50 9.08
N PRO A 131 -8.73 -20.51 9.69
CA PRO A 131 -9.53 -19.29 9.82
C PRO A 131 -8.82 -18.30 10.74
N LEU A 132 -8.93 -17.01 10.41
CA LEU A 132 -8.35 -15.93 11.22
C LEU A 132 -9.20 -15.65 12.47
N ALA A 133 -10.52 -15.67 12.32
CA ALA A 133 -11.47 -15.44 13.40
C ALA A 133 -12.76 -16.21 13.10
N ARG A 134 -13.50 -16.56 14.12
CA ARG A 134 -14.78 -17.30 14.04
C ARG A 134 -15.87 -16.53 14.76
N GLN A 135 -17.08 -16.60 14.25
CA GLN A 135 -18.31 -16.08 14.87
C GLN A 135 -18.12 -14.82 15.74
N THR A 136 -17.92 -14.99 17.03
CA THR A 136 -17.85 -13.95 18.05
C THR A 136 -16.41 -13.56 18.40
N ASP A 137 -15.41 -14.16 17.77
CA ASP A 137 -14.01 -13.84 18.04
C ASP A 137 -13.73 -12.37 17.75
N VAL A 138 -13.08 -11.71 18.69
CA VAL A 138 -12.60 -10.33 18.53
C VAL A 138 -11.29 -10.37 17.77
N LEU A 139 -11.26 -9.77 16.58
CA LEU A 139 -10.06 -9.62 15.77
C LEU A 139 -9.44 -8.24 15.96
N THR A 140 -8.21 -8.19 16.43
CA THR A 140 -7.44 -6.95 16.55
C THR A 140 -6.32 -6.89 15.51
N VAL A 141 -6.23 -5.77 14.78
CA VAL A 141 -5.14 -5.50 13.83
C VAL A 141 -4.23 -4.43 14.39
N LEU A 142 -2.95 -4.75 14.55
CA LEU A 142 -1.96 -3.90 15.21
C LEU A 142 -0.76 -3.62 14.30
N PRO A 143 -0.21 -2.40 14.29
CA PRO A 143 1.09 -2.16 13.70
C PRO A 143 2.19 -2.66 14.65
N GLY A 144 3.10 -3.51 14.16
CA GLY A 144 4.24 -4.02 14.91
C GLY A 144 5.32 -2.98 15.25
N THR A 145 5.05 -1.71 14.97
CA THR A 145 5.87 -0.55 15.36
C THR A 145 5.44 0.06 16.71
N LEU A 146 4.35 -0.43 17.29
CA LEU A 146 3.94 -0.01 18.64
C LEU A 146 4.98 -0.44 19.68
N PRO A 147 5.13 0.31 20.79
CA PRO A 147 5.93 -0.11 21.94
C PRO A 147 5.45 -1.44 22.51
N GLU A 148 6.38 -2.28 22.98
CA GLU A 148 6.07 -3.60 23.53
C GLU A 148 4.96 -3.60 24.60
N PRO A 149 4.95 -2.70 25.59
CA PRO A 149 3.88 -2.67 26.60
C PRO A 149 2.49 -2.42 25.99
N GLU A 150 2.40 -1.63 24.94
CA GLU A 150 1.14 -1.33 24.26
C GLU A 150 0.68 -2.50 23.41
N LEU A 151 1.62 -3.20 22.73
CA LEU A 151 1.30 -4.44 22.03
C LEU A 151 0.80 -5.51 22.99
N ALA A 152 1.51 -5.75 24.09
CA ALA A 152 1.14 -6.71 25.11
C ALA A 152 -0.27 -6.43 25.68
N ARG A 153 -0.54 -5.16 26.02
CA ARG A 153 -1.84 -4.73 26.54
C ARG A 153 -2.98 -5.02 25.55
N ARG A 154 -2.77 -4.73 24.24
CA ARG A 154 -3.80 -4.94 23.23
C ARG A 154 -3.98 -6.40 22.86
N LEU A 155 -2.94 -7.20 22.95
CA LEU A 155 -2.99 -8.64 22.68
C LEU A 155 -3.63 -9.42 23.83
N ALA A 156 -3.59 -8.90 25.05
CA ALA A 156 -4.18 -9.56 26.22
C ALA A 156 -5.72 -9.65 26.19
N ASP A 157 -6.37 -8.81 25.39
CA ASP A 157 -7.85 -8.71 25.33
C ASP A 157 -8.33 -8.87 23.88
N THR A 158 -7.91 -9.96 23.23
CA THR A 158 -8.34 -10.30 21.86
C THR A 158 -8.26 -11.81 21.63
N ASP A 159 -9.19 -12.36 20.85
CA ASP A 159 -9.21 -13.79 20.51
C ASP A 159 -8.30 -14.11 19.33
N ALA A 160 -8.12 -13.14 18.42
CA ALA A 160 -7.26 -13.24 17.25
C ALA A 160 -6.56 -11.92 16.99
N ALA A 161 -5.34 -11.98 16.46
CA ALA A 161 -4.59 -10.79 16.12
C ALA A 161 -3.86 -10.90 14.79
N VAL A 162 -3.78 -9.75 14.09
CA VAL A 162 -2.91 -9.54 12.94
C VAL A 162 -1.90 -8.46 13.29
N ILE A 163 -0.62 -8.80 13.27
CA ILE A 163 0.43 -7.81 13.49
C ILE A 163 1.09 -7.49 12.15
N MET A 164 0.91 -6.25 11.72
CA MET A 164 1.41 -5.73 10.45
C MET A 164 2.64 -4.83 10.63
N LYS A 165 3.30 -4.47 9.53
CA LYS A 165 4.46 -3.57 9.52
C LYS A 165 5.62 -4.06 10.41
N LEU A 166 5.82 -5.36 10.48
CA LEU A 166 6.83 -5.98 11.32
C LEU A 166 8.25 -5.52 10.97
N GLY A 167 8.65 -5.62 9.70
CA GLY A 167 9.97 -5.15 9.26
C GLY A 167 11.10 -5.46 10.23
N ARG A 168 11.75 -4.42 10.75
CA ARG A 168 12.83 -4.53 11.75
C ARG A 168 12.35 -4.89 13.16
N THR A 169 11.07 -4.74 13.45
CA THR A 169 10.52 -5.00 14.78
C THR A 169 10.15 -6.46 14.99
N PHE A 170 10.22 -7.31 13.95
CA PHE A 170 9.87 -8.73 14.05
C PHE A 170 10.53 -9.47 15.23
N PRO A 171 11.84 -9.31 15.51
CA PRO A 171 12.46 -9.99 16.64
C PRO A 171 11.90 -9.57 18.00
N ALA A 172 11.46 -8.33 18.15
CA ALA A 172 10.88 -7.81 19.39
C ALA A 172 9.40 -8.19 19.56
N VAL A 173 8.70 -8.45 18.45
CA VAL A 173 7.26 -8.83 18.44
C VAL A 173 7.09 -10.34 18.63
N ARG A 174 8.06 -11.15 18.22
CA ARG A 174 8.07 -12.60 18.35
C ARG A 174 8.28 -13.07 19.79
#